data_d3792e0d23bb7018e8bf8b1d1f21498d
#
_entry.id   d3792e0d23bb7018e8bf8b1d1f21498d
#
_cell.length_a   1.000
_cell.length_b   1.000
_cell.length_c   1.000
_cell.angle_alpha   90.00
_cell.angle_beta   90.00
_cell.angle_gamma   90.00
#
_symmetry.space_group_name_H-M   'P 1'
#
loop_
_entity.id
_entity.type
_entity.pdbx_description
1 polymer ?
#
loop_
_entity_poly.entity_id
_entity_poly.type
_entity_poly.pdbx_seq_one_letter_code
_entity_poly.pdbx_strand_id
1 'polypeptide(L)'
;MREAPTDGHTRFENQTTQPMKAHRVFNNPEVVPEGWYPVCPSKHLKKGKADSFLLSFQRICVYRTREGDVVALDAFCPHMGADLANGRVVDGTIECYFHQWRFGKDGQLTGSRCGAAPKLASVQSWPVEEAYGYIWVYSAPVAPYPVPKPSGLDDQEVDGF
;
A
#
# COMPACT_ATOMS: atom_id res chain seq x y z
N MET A 1 -31.54 -73.03 -12.31
CA MET A 1 -31.60 -71.91 -11.36
C MET A 1 -30.17 -71.59 -10.94
N ARG A 2 -29.60 -70.51 -11.36
CA ARG A 2 -28.25 -70.07 -10.99
C ARG A 2 -28.42 -68.75 -10.27
N GLU A 3 -28.02 -68.72 -9.00
CA GLU A 3 -28.03 -67.52 -8.18
C GLU A 3 -26.89 -66.58 -8.60
N ALA A 4 -27.22 -65.29 -8.68
CA ALA A 4 -26.24 -64.23 -8.97
C ALA A 4 -25.47 -63.76 -7.71
N PRO A 5 -24.20 -63.38 -7.79
CA PRO A 5 -23.45 -62.90 -6.66
C PRO A 5 -23.85 -61.48 -6.29
N THR A 6 -24.01 -61.24 -4.99
CA THR A 6 -24.28 -59.95 -4.40
C THR A 6 -23.02 -59.09 -4.36
N ASP A 7 -23.03 -57.95 -5.09
CA ASP A 7 -21.98 -56.96 -5.06
C ASP A 7 -21.86 -56.27 -3.71
N GLY A 8 -20.68 -56.47 -3.11
CA GLY A 8 -20.30 -55.78 -1.89
C GLY A 8 -19.92 -54.33 -2.21
N HIS A 9 -20.83 -53.40 -1.88
CA HIS A 9 -20.51 -51.98 -1.87
C HIS A 9 -19.56 -51.70 -0.70
N THR A 10 -18.26 -51.53 -1.00
CA THR A 10 -17.29 -50.94 -0.09
C THR A 10 -17.62 -49.46 0.09
N ARG A 11 -18.13 -49.13 1.24
CA ARG A 11 -18.35 -47.76 1.71
C ARG A 11 -16.98 -47.11 1.87
N PHE A 12 -16.62 -46.18 0.97
CA PHE A 12 -15.48 -45.29 1.21
C PHE A 12 -15.84 -44.37 2.38
N GLU A 13 -15.24 -44.64 3.54
CA GLU A 13 -15.29 -43.72 4.67
C GLU A 13 -14.59 -42.41 4.26
N ASN A 14 -15.40 -41.34 4.27
CA ASN A 14 -14.96 -39.98 4.08
C ASN A 14 -14.01 -39.64 5.26
N GLN A 15 -12.71 -39.75 5.04
CA GLN A 15 -11.72 -39.18 5.95
C GLN A 15 -11.92 -37.68 5.96
N THR A 16 -12.60 -37.18 6.97
CA THR A 16 -12.72 -35.76 7.25
C THR A 16 -11.30 -35.22 7.51
N THR A 17 -10.70 -34.62 6.46
CA THR A 17 -9.45 -33.90 6.60
C THR A 17 -9.71 -32.72 7.55
N GLN A 18 -9.25 -32.85 8.79
CA GLN A 18 -9.24 -31.72 9.72
C GLN A 18 -8.48 -30.57 9.05
N PRO A 19 -9.03 -29.33 9.05
CA PRO A 19 -8.32 -28.21 8.49
C PRO A 19 -7.02 -28.06 9.28
N MET A 20 -5.89 -28.09 8.57
CA MET A 20 -4.58 -27.81 9.16
C MET A 20 -4.68 -26.46 9.88
N LYS A 21 -4.47 -26.46 11.21
CA LYS A 21 -4.31 -25.23 11.97
C LYS A 21 -3.14 -24.47 11.36
N ALA A 22 -3.44 -23.42 10.60
CA ALA A 22 -2.40 -22.51 10.13
C ALA A 22 -1.66 -21.99 11.38
N HIS A 23 -0.38 -22.29 11.49
CA HIS A 23 0.48 -21.66 12.49
C HIS A 23 0.55 -20.18 12.16
N ARG A 24 -0.27 -19.37 12.83
CA ARG A 24 -0.17 -17.91 12.75
C ARG A 24 1.05 -17.50 13.57
N VAL A 25 2.02 -16.91 12.91
CA VAL A 25 3.21 -16.35 13.57
C VAL A 25 2.81 -15.16 14.47
N PHE A 26 1.71 -14.47 14.11
CA PHE A 26 1.13 -13.39 14.90
C PHE A 26 -0.28 -13.78 15.37
N ASN A 27 -0.53 -13.67 16.66
CA ASN A 27 -1.80 -14.04 17.27
C ASN A 27 -2.93 -13.05 16.99
N ASN A 28 -2.62 -11.83 16.57
CA ASN A 28 -3.60 -10.82 16.22
C ASN A 28 -3.34 -10.30 14.79
N PRO A 29 -4.19 -10.66 13.81
CA PRO A 29 -4.04 -10.18 12.43
C PRO A 29 -4.34 -8.68 12.26
N GLU A 30 -4.95 -8.04 13.27
CA GLU A 30 -5.26 -6.60 13.26
C GLU A 30 -4.09 -5.74 13.77
N VAL A 31 -3.09 -6.36 14.39
CA VAL A 31 -1.90 -5.65 14.85
C VAL A 31 -0.89 -5.59 13.71
N VAL A 32 -0.59 -4.38 13.28
CA VAL A 32 0.51 -4.10 12.36
C VAL A 32 1.64 -3.50 13.18
N PRO A 33 2.81 -4.12 13.23
CA PRO A 33 3.97 -3.52 13.87
C PRO A 33 4.31 -2.18 13.22
N GLU A 34 4.64 -1.17 14.03
CA GLU A 34 5.20 0.06 13.50
C GLU A 34 6.57 -0.21 12.88
N GLY A 35 6.75 0.23 11.64
CA GLY A 35 7.98 -0.03 10.91
C GLY A 35 7.95 0.43 9.47
N TRP A 36 9.09 0.27 8.79
CA TRP A 36 9.24 0.50 7.37
C TRP A 36 8.73 -0.69 6.56
N TYR A 37 7.86 -0.43 5.61
CA TYR A 37 7.30 -1.42 4.70
C TYR A 37 7.63 -1.06 3.25
N PRO A 38 8.24 -1.98 2.46
CA PRO A 38 8.43 -1.75 1.04
C PRO A 38 7.08 -1.82 0.33
N VAL A 39 6.74 -0.78 -0.43
CA VAL A 39 5.46 -0.69 -1.15
C VAL A 39 5.60 -1.03 -2.63
N CYS A 40 6.69 -0.62 -3.28
CA CYS A 40 6.96 -1.01 -4.67
C CYS A 40 8.44 -0.77 -5.03
N PRO A 41 8.95 -1.41 -6.10
CA PRO A 41 10.25 -1.04 -6.67
C PRO A 41 10.25 0.42 -7.12
N SER A 42 11.32 1.18 -6.84
CA SER A 42 11.45 2.60 -7.20
C SER A 42 11.22 2.86 -8.69
N LYS A 43 11.69 1.96 -9.55
CA LYS A 43 11.51 2.03 -11.01
C LYS A 43 10.05 1.91 -11.48
N HIS A 44 9.18 1.33 -10.64
CA HIS A 44 7.76 1.20 -10.95
C HIS A 44 7.06 2.56 -10.99
N LEU A 45 7.33 3.43 -10.02
CA LEU A 45 6.68 4.72 -9.90
C LEU A 45 7.44 5.81 -10.68
N LYS A 46 6.99 6.08 -11.90
CA LYS A 46 7.60 7.07 -12.79
C LYS A 46 7.32 8.50 -12.32
N LYS A 47 8.20 9.46 -12.72
CA LYS A 47 8.01 10.90 -12.47
C LYS A 47 6.66 11.39 -12.99
N GLY A 48 5.95 12.16 -12.18
CA GLY A 48 4.62 12.69 -12.49
C GLY A 48 3.50 11.63 -12.44
N LYS A 49 3.75 10.46 -11.84
CA LYS A 49 2.75 9.38 -11.67
C LYS A 49 2.43 9.16 -10.21
N ALA A 50 1.23 8.64 -9.97
CA ALA A 50 0.73 8.19 -8.69
C ALA A 50 0.21 6.75 -8.82
N ASP A 51 0.25 6.02 -7.72
CA ASP A 51 -0.33 4.69 -7.61
C ASP A 51 -0.85 4.45 -6.19
N SER A 52 -1.78 3.52 -6.02
CA SER A 52 -2.35 3.15 -4.73
C SER A 52 -1.75 1.86 -4.21
N PHE A 53 -1.38 1.87 -2.94
CA PHE A 53 -0.84 0.70 -2.24
C PHE A 53 -1.60 0.43 -0.95
N LEU A 54 -1.54 -0.79 -0.47
CA LEU A 54 -2.08 -1.17 0.82
C LEU A 54 -0.94 -1.23 1.84
N LEU A 55 -0.93 -0.26 2.75
CA LEU A 55 -0.03 -0.27 3.90
C LEU A 55 -0.80 -0.90 5.06
N SER A 56 -0.60 -2.19 5.27
CA SER A 56 -1.37 -2.98 6.23
C SER A 56 -2.85 -3.02 5.90
N PHE A 57 -3.70 -2.29 6.61
CA PHE A 57 -5.14 -2.16 6.34
C PHE A 57 -5.52 -0.80 5.75
N GLN A 58 -4.55 0.10 5.65
CA GLN A 58 -4.76 1.47 5.16
C GLN A 58 -4.36 1.58 3.70
N ARG A 59 -5.26 2.14 2.88
CA ARG A 59 -4.93 2.47 1.51
C ARG A 59 -4.21 3.81 1.46
N ILE A 60 -3.05 3.82 0.83
CA ILE A 60 -2.21 5.01 0.64
C ILE A 60 -2.06 5.32 -0.84
N CYS A 61 -1.95 6.60 -1.17
CA CYS A 61 -1.54 7.12 -2.46
C CYS A 61 -0.06 7.46 -2.39
N VAL A 62 0.76 6.82 -3.20
CA VAL A 62 2.18 7.16 -3.35
C VAL A 62 2.37 7.77 -4.71
N TYR A 63 2.98 8.97 -4.77
CA TYR A 63 3.25 9.62 -6.04
C TYR A 63 4.68 10.14 -6.11
N ARG A 64 5.19 10.24 -7.33
CA ARG A 64 6.49 10.84 -7.58
C ARG A 64 6.30 12.18 -8.29
N THR A 65 6.88 13.22 -7.75
CA THR A 65 6.87 14.55 -8.36
C THR A 65 7.67 14.53 -9.68
N ARG A 66 7.57 15.59 -10.47
CA ARG A 66 8.38 15.72 -11.70
C ARG A 66 9.86 15.94 -11.41
N GLU A 67 10.17 16.53 -10.25
CA GLU A 67 11.52 16.74 -9.74
C GLU A 67 12.16 15.39 -9.31
N GLY A 68 11.34 14.46 -8.83
CA GLY A 68 11.77 13.11 -8.47
C GLY A 68 11.45 12.72 -7.03
N ASP A 69 10.97 13.66 -6.20
CA ASP A 69 10.61 13.37 -4.81
C ASP A 69 9.44 12.40 -4.74
N VAL A 70 9.51 11.45 -3.83
CA VAL A 70 8.42 10.52 -3.53
C VAL A 70 7.63 11.02 -2.32
N VAL A 71 6.33 10.92 -2.41
CA VAL A 71 5.39 11.35 -1.36
C VAL A 71 4.35 10.27 -1.14
N ALA A 72 4.01 10.01 0.13
CA ALA A 72 2.97 9.07 0.52
C ALA A 72 1.90 9.80 1.35
N LEU A 73 0.64 9.69 0.92
CA LEU A 73 -0.52 10.30 1.58
C LEU A 73 -1.61 9.24 1.75
N ASP A 74 -2.60 9.51 2.63
CA ASP A 74 -3.84 8.74 2.60
C ASP A 74 -4.45 8.77 1.20
N ALA A 75 -4.98 7.63 0.77
CA ALA A 75 -5.48 7.52 -0.60
C ALA A 75 -6.76 8.30 -0.85
N PHE A 76 -7.61 8.48 0.17
CA PHE A 76 -8.95 8.99 -0.05
C PHE A 76 -9.07 10.50 0.19
N CYS A 77 -9.50 11.20 -0.86
CA CYS A 77 -9.81 12.62 -0.78
C CYS A 77 -10.92 12.88 0.26
N PRO A 78 -10.70 13.77 1.25
CA PRO A 78 -11.65 14.01 2.33
C PRO A 78 -12.95 14.68 1.87
N HIS A 79 -13.01 15.16 0.62
CA HIS A 79 -14.22 15.74 0.06
C HIS A 79 -15.32 14.68 -0.15
N MET A 80 -15.06 13.67 -0.98
CA MET A 80 -16.02 12.62 -1.34
C MET A 80 -15.40 11.25 -1.53
N GLY A 81 -14.26 10.96 -0.90
CA GLY A 81 -13.66 9.64 -0.90
C GLY A 81 -13.03 9.17 -2.21
N ALA A 82 -12.80 10.06 -3.18
CA ALA A 82 -12.13 9.70 -4.41
C ALA A 82 -10.68 9.28 -4.14
N ASP A 83 -10.22 8.20 -4.77
CA ASP A 83 -8.83 7.75 -4.65
C ASP A 83 -7.91 8.74 -5.38
N LEU A 84 -6.98 9.35 -4.63
CA LEU A 84 -6.03 10.34 -5.12
C LEU A 84 -5.06 9.78 -6.15
N ALA A 85 -4.77 8.48 -6.10
CA ALA A 85 -3.89 7.84 -7.08
C ALA A 85 -4.46 7.84 -8.50
N ASN A 86 -5.79 7.95 -8.64
CA ASN A 86 -6.45 8.16 -9.94
C ASN A 86 -6.38 9.62 -10.43
N GLY A 87 -5.80 10.49 -9.61
CA GLY A 87 -5.60 11.89 -9.93
C GLY A 87 -4.36 12.15 -10.79
N ARG A 88 -3.82 13.34 -10.68
CA ARG A 88 -2.62 13.72 -11.42
C ARG A 88 -1.64 14.51 -10.55
N VAL A 89 -0.37 14.32 -10.82
CA VAL A 89 0.70 15.08 -10.17
C VAL A 89 0.88 16.41 -10.90
N VAL A 90 0.69 17.53 -10.19
CA VAL A 90 0.76 18.90 -10.71
C VAL A 90 1.55 19.76 -9.74
N ASP A 91 2.62 20.38 -10.20
CA ASP A 91 3.43 21.33 -9.42
C ASP A 91 3.83 20.78 -8.03
N GLY A 92 4.31 19.54 -7.99
CA GLY A 92 4.72 18.87 -6.75
C GLY A 92 3.58 18.41 -5.84
N THR A 93 2.32 18.60 -6.23
CA THR A 93 1.11 18.21 -5.49
C THR A 93 0.39 17.06 -6.17
N ILE A 94 -0.50 16.37 -5.45
CA ILE A 94 -1.48 15.45 -6.03
C ILE A 94 -2.83 16.16 -6.17
N GLU A 95 -3.37 16.19 -7.39
CA GLU A 95 -4.67 16.78 -7.69
C GLU A 95 -5.72 15.68 -7.84
N CYS A 96 -6.76 15.73 -7.02
CA CYS A 96 -7.91 14.83 -7.09
C CYS A 96 -8.62 14.98 -8.45
N TYR A 97 -8.88 13.87 -9.13
CA TYR A 97 -9.53 13.90 -10.46
C TYR A 97 -10.99 14.37 -10.41
N PHE A 98 -11.65 14.24 -9.23
CA PHE A 98 -13.09 14.50 -9.13
C PHE A 98 -13.40 16.00 -9.04
N HIS A 99 -12.86 16.72 -8.03
CA HIS A 99 -13.13 18.16 -7.85
C HIS A 99 -11.85 19.01 -7.82
N GLN A 100 -10.74 18.46 -8.29
CA GLN A 100 -9.46 19.17 -8.47
C GLN A 100 -8.92 19.84 -7.20
N TRP A 101 -9.20 19.23 -6.05
CA TRP A 101 -8.53 19.59 -4.82
C TRP A 101 -7.09 19.11 -4.88
N ARG A 102 -6.15 19.96 -4.49
CA ARG A 102 -4.72 19.67 -4.52
C ARG A 102 -4.18 19.54 -3.13
N PHE A 103 -3.40 18.51 -2.88
CA PHE A 103 -2.75 18.25 -1.61
C PHE A 103 -1.24 18.30 -1.79
N GLY A 104 -0.58 19.05 -0.88
CA GLY A 104 0.86 19.17 -0.82
C GLY A 104 1.53 17.90 -0.29
N LYS A 105 2.88 17.93 -0.22
CA LYS A 105 3.69 16.82 0.32
C LYS A 105 3.39 16.54 1.80
N ASP A 106 2.95 17.55 2.53
CA ASP A 106 2.53 17.49 3.93
C ASP A 106 1.06 17.07 4.12
N GLY A 107 0.37 16.76 3.02
CA GLY A 107 -1.04 16.41 3.01
C GLY A 107 -2.00 17.59 3.17
N GLN A 108 -1.52 18.82 3.28
CA GLN A 108 -2.39 19.99 3.40
C GLN A 108 -3.02 20.36 2.06
N LEU A 109 -4.26 20.84 2.10
CA LEU A 109 -4.92 21.40 0.93
C LEU A 109 -4.21 22.69 0.49
N THR A 110 -3.64 22.67 -0.73
CA THR A 110 -2.91 23.81 -1.31
C THR A 110 -3.76 24.62 -2.29
N GLY A 111 -4.86 24.06 -2.79
CA GLY A 111 -5.74 24.75 -3.71
C GLY A 111 -6.90 23.88 -4.21
N SER A 112 -7.83 24.55 -4.89
CA SER A 112 -8.94 23.91 -5.59
C SER A 112 -9.22 24.71 -6.87
N ARG A 113 -9.47 24.00 -7.97
CA ARG A 113 -9.89 24.65 -9.24
C ARG A 113 -11.41 24.70 -9.35
N CYS A 114 -12.13 23.94 -8.54
CA CYS A 114 -13.59 23.85 -8.57
C CYS A 114 -14.18 24.37 -7.24
N GLY A 115 -14.29 25.69 -7.14
CA GLY A 115 -14.98 26.34 -6.01
C GLY A 115 -14.19 26.43 -4.70
N ALA A 116 -14.85 26.92 -3.65
CA ALA A 116 -14.24 27.07 -2.33
C ALA A 116 -14.06 25.70 -1.66
N ALA A 117 -12.84 25.39 -1.25
CA ALA A 117 -12.53 24.25 -0.41
C ALA A 117 -12.34 24.69 1.05
N PRO A 118 -12.70 23.87 2.05
CA PRO A 118 -12.46 24.20 3.45
C PRO A 118 -10.95 24.38 3.70
N LYS A 119 -10.55 25.47 4.32
CA LYS A 119 -9.14 25.79 4.58
C LYS A 119 -8.39 24.76 5.42
N LEU A 120 -9.13 23.93 6.17
CA LEU A 120 -8.57 22.89 7.06
C LEU A 120 -8.66 21.48 6.47
N ALA A 121 -9.04 21.33 5.20
CA ALA A 121 -9.03 20.00 4.58
C ALA A 121 -7.59 19.49 4.40
N SER A 122 -7.34 18.31 4.91
CA SER A 122 -6.04 17.63 4.80
C SER A 122 -6.21 16.13 4.69
N VAL A 123 -5.19 15.47 4.22
CA VAL A 123 -4.99 14.02 4.28
C VAL A 123 -3.75 13.72 5.10
N GLN A 124 -3.69 12.56 5.75
CA GLN A 124 -2.49 12.15 6.47
C GLN A 124 -1.33 11.98 5.49
N SER A 125 -0.17 12.54 5.83
CA SER A 125 1.10 12.24 5.17
C SER A 125 1.87 11.19 5.95
N TRP A 126 2.56 10.30 5.22
CA TRP A 126 3.32 9.20 5.78
C TRP A 126 4.80 9.40 5.48
N PRO A 127 5.72 9.10 6.43
CA PRO A 127 7.13 9.11 6.13
C PRO A 127 7.46 8.14 5.02
N VAL A 128 8.24 8.58 4.04
CA VAL A 128 8.62 7.81 2.87
C VAL A 128 10.10 7.98 2.58
N GLU A 129 10.78 6.89 2.24
CA GLU A 129 12.18 6.87 1.81
C GLU A 129 12.36 5.99 0.59
N GLU A 130 13.35 6.32 -0.24
CA GLU A 130 13.86 5.43 -1.29
C GLU A 130 15.18 4.82 -0.83
N ALA A 131 15.19 3.51 -0.72
CA ALA A 131 16.39 2.77 -0.34
C ALA A 131 16.37 1.38 -0.99
N TYR A 132 17.55 0.88 -1.36
CA TYR A 132 17.74 -0.48 -1.89
C TYR A 132 16.81 -0.79 -3.07
N GLY A 133 16.63 0.18 -4.00
CA GLY A 133 15.80 0.02 -5.19
C GLY A 133 14.29 -0.01 -4.94
N TYR A 134 13.83 0.23 -3.70
CA TYR A 134 12.42 0.23 -3.31
C TYR A 134 12.00 1.57 -2.71
N ILE A 135 10.70 1.86 -2.82
CA ILE A 135 10.01 2.89 -2.05
C ILE A 135 9.50 2.24 -0.77
N TRP A 136 9.86 2.83 0.38
CA TRP A 136 9.47 2.40 1.71
C TRP A 136 8.57 3.44 2.36
N VAL A 137 7.54 2.98 3.04
CA VAL A 137 6.64 3.85 3.81
C VAL A 137 6.61 3.37 5.26
N TYR A 138 6.76 4.30 6.20
CA TYR A 138 6.63 4.00 7.63
C TYR A 138 5.17 3.96 8.04
N SER A 139 4.78 2.95 8.83
CA SER A 139 3.37 2.69 9.19
C SER A 139 2.80 3.56 10.31
N ALA A 140 3.52 4.62 10.72
CA ALA A 140 3.06 5.62 11.68
C ALA A 140 3.42 7.04 11.18
N PRO A 141 2.76 8.11 11.72
CA PRO A 141 2.97 9.49 11.25
C PRO A 141 4.40 10.01 11.39
N VAL A 142 5.21 9.42 12.26
CA VAL A 142 6.61 9.80 12.50
C VAL A 142 7.48 8.56 12.48
N ALA A 143 8.51 8.57 11.63
CA ALA A 143 9.53 7.53 11.61
C ALA A 143 10.65 7.89 12.60
N PRO A 144 10.89 7.09 13.65
CA PRO A 144 11.93 7.37 14.65
C PRO A 144 13.35 6.99 14.18
N TYR A 145 13.47 6.28 13.05
CA TYR A 145 14.74 5.85 12.45
C TYR A 145 14.57 5.75 10.92
N PRO A 146 15.66 5.87 10.14
CA PRO A 146 15.62 5.68 8.69
C PRO A 146 15.38 4.20 8.32
N VAL A 147 15.16 3.92 7.03
CA VAL A 147 15.08 2.53 6.54
C VAL A 147 16.33 1.76 6.98
N PRO A 148 16.17 0.63 7.70
CA PRO A 148 17.32 -0.14 8.20
C PRO A 148 18.20 -0.66 7.06
N LYS A 149 19.50 -0.44 7.17
CA LYS A 149 20.45 -1.01 6.21
C LYS A 149 20.65 -2.49 6.50
N PRO A 150 20.33 -3.39 5.54
CA PRO A 150 20.62 -4.82 5.70
C PRO A 150 22.15 -5.02 5.81
N SER A 151 22.58 -5.82 6.78
CA SER A 151 24.01 -6.17 6.90
C SER A 151 24.48 -6.95 5.68
N GLY A 152 25.57 -6.49 5.06
CA GLY A 152 26.19 -7.18 3.90
C GLY A 152 25.67 -6.74 2.53
N LEU A 153 24.77 -5.75 2.44
CA LEU A 153 24.42 -5.13 1.18
C LEU A 153 25.10 -3.78 1.04
N ASP A 154 25.87 -3.58 0.01
CA ASP A 154 26.32 -2.27 -0.42
C ASP A 154 25.25 -1.61 -1.28
N ASP A 155 25.13 -0.26 -1.21
CA ASP A 155 24.07 0.51 -1.87
C ASP A 155 24.05 0.32 -3.41
N GLN A 156 25.10 -0.24 -3.99
CA GLN A 156 25.25 -0.53 -5.42
C GLN A 156 24.75 -1.92 -5.85
N GLU A 157 24.54 -2.86 -4.92
CA GLU A 157 24.16 -4.24 -5.30
C GLU A 157 22.65 -4.43 -5.51
N VAL A 158 21.82 -3.44 -5.18
CA VAL A 158 20.35 -3.60 -5.19
C VAL A 158 19.68 -3.02 -6.45
N ASP A 159 20.42 -2.32 -7.30
CA ASP A 159 19.89 -1.71 -8.54
C ASP A 159 19.61 -2.72 -9.67
N GLY A 160 19.78 -4.00 -9.45
CA GLY A 160 19.71 -5.06 -10.44
C GLY A 160 18.43 -5.90 -10.50
N PHE A 161 17.40 -5.61 -9.71
CA PHE A 161 16.14 -6.37 -9.72
C PHE A 161 14.98 -5.62 -10.38
#